data_3f7ab7d834d4848489aecf837510e461
#
_entry.id   3f7ab7d834d4848489aecf837510e461
#
_cell.length_a   1.000
_cell.length_b   1.000
_cell.length_c   1.000
_cell.angle_alpha   90.00
_cell.angle_beta   90.00
_cell.angle_gamma   90.00
#
_symmetry.space_group_name_H-M   'P 1'
#
loop_
_entity.id
_entity.type
_entity.pdbx_description
1 polymer ?
#
loop_
_entity_poly.entity_id
_entity_poly.type
_entity_poly.pdbx_seq_one_letter_code
_entity_poly.pdbx_strand_id
1 'polypeptide(L)'
;MTSTVQRAATTRHAYFHDSDAPVATVVVPAAFVAVRWRGGRLLLVRRVESGAWEFPGGRVVVGESAEEAAVRCTARAAGVKVLITGLVGLFTDPAHVVRSEDGEVQQQFAALFHARAVGGEPHGDARETSEAAWVAVADLRGLPMEPAVSSWITEALSFDPLPHLG
;
A
#
# COMPACT_ATOMS: atom_id res chain seq x y z
N MET A 1 28.39 -18.71 25.64
CA MET A 1 28.32 -18.52 24.19
C MET A 1 26.84 -18.52 23.81
N THR A 2 26.27 -17.36 23.65
CA THR A 2 24.92 -17.21 23.12
C THR A 2 25.00 -17.28 21.60
N SER A 3 24.53 -18.39 21.03
CA SER A 3 24.36 -18.53 19.59
C SER A 3 23.21 -17.62 19.15
N THR A 4 23.56 -16.48 18.60
CA THR A 4 22.58 -15.65 17.89
C THR A 4 22.22 -16.39 16.61
N VAL A 5 21.10 -17.11 16.64
CA VAL A 5 20.53 -17.65 15.41
C VAL A 5 20.10 -16.44 14.60
N GLN A 6 20.92 -16.07 13.65
CA GLN A 6 20.60 -15.07 12.66
C GLN A 6 19.45 -15.64 11.83
N ARG A 7 18.21 -15.23 12.15
CA ARG A 7 17.05 -15.55 11.32
C ARG A 7 17.32 -14.99 9.93
N ALA A 8 17.40 -15.86 8.93
CA ALA A 8 17.47 -15.43 7.54
C ALA A 8 16.30 -14.49 7.27
N ALA A 9 16.58 -13.28 6.76
CA ALA A 9 15.57 -12.32 6.38
C ALA A 9 14.67 -12.97 5.33
N THR A 10 13.37 -13.11 5.63
CA THR A 10 12.39 -13.55 4.64
C THR A 10 11.95 -12.36 3.80
N THR A 11 11.74 -12.60 2.51
CA THR A 11 11.18 -11.56 1.62
C THR A 11 9.71 -11.31 1.98
N ARG A 12 9.31 -10.02 2.04
CA ARG A 12 7.89 -9.66 2.20
C ARG A 12 7.06 -10.29 1.09
N HIS A 13 5.91 -10.86 1.45
CA HIS A 13 4.98 -11.44 0.49
C HIS A 13 3.54 -11.18 0.90
N ALA A 14 2.71 -10.76 -0.06
CA ALA A 14 1.29 -10.54 0.16
C ALA A 14 0.46 -11.63 -0.49
N TYR A 15 -0.62 -12.01 0.17
CA TYR A 15 -1.59 -13.02 -0.26
C TYR A 15 -2.99 -12.41 -0.20
N PHE A 16 -3.83 -12.73 -1.17
CA PHE A 16 -5.23 -12.31 -1.16
C PHE A 16 -6.10 -13.44 -1.71
N HIS A 17 -6.95 -14.02 -0.86
CA HIS A 17 -7.75 -15.21 -1.18
C HIS A 17 -6.91 -16.34 -1.79
N ASP A 18 -5.73 -16.53 -1.24
CA ASP A 18 -4.75 -17.51 -1.68
C ASP A 18 -4.74 -18.70 -0.71
N SER A 19 -4.96 -19.91 -1.22
CA SER A 19 -4.95 -21.12 -0.41
C SER A 19 -3.59 -21.43 0.22
N ASP A 20 -2.52 -20.88 -0.33
CA ASP A 20 -1.15 -21.02 0.20
C ASP A 20 -0.79 -19.99 1.27
N ALA A 21 -1.72 -19.07 1.59
CA ALA A 21 -1.47 -18.05 2.60
C ALA A 21 -1.22 -18.69 3.98
N PRO A 22 -0.15 -18.27 4.68
CA PRO A 22 0.06 -18.69 6.06
C PRO A 22 -1.01 -18.09 6.97
N VAL A 23 -1.17 -18.68 8.15
CA VAL A 23 -2.15 -18.19 9.16
C VAL A 23 -1.61 -16.92 9.79
N ALA A 24 -2.41 -15.85 9.74
CA ALA A 24 -2.08 -14.59 10.39
C ALA A 24 -2.18 -14.72 11.92
N THR A 25 -1.25 -14.09 12.62
CA THR A 25 -1.15 -14.07 14.09
C THR A 25 -1.44 -12.72 14.70
N VAL A 26 -1.55 -11.68 13.89
CA VAL A 26 -1.75 -10.29 14.33
C VAL A 26 -2.50 -9.52 13.26
N VAL A 27 -3.32 -8.55 13.67
CA VAL A 27 -3.93 -7.55 12.79
C VAL A 27 -3.09 -6.30 12.83
N VAL A 28 -2.70 -5.79 11.66
CA VAL A 28 -1.83 -4.61 11.56
C VAL A 28 -2.51 -3.52 10.78
N PRO A 29 -2.71 -2.33 11.39
CA PRO A 29 -3.22 -1.17 10.68
C PRO A 29 -2.21 -0.64 9.66
N ALA A 30 -2.70 -0.31 8.48
CA ALA A 30 -1.94 0.34 7.42
C ALA A 30 -2.77 1.44 6.75
N ALA A 31 -2.08 2.43 6.20
CA ALA A 31 -2.70 3.56 5.54
C ALA A 31 -2.07 3.78 4.17
N PHE A 32 -2.91 3.92 3.16
CA PHE A 32 -2.52 4.10 1.76
C PHE A 32 -3.21 5.32 1.18
N VAL A 33 -2.71 5.84 0.07
CA VAL A 33 -3.31 6.98 -0.62
C VAL A 33 -3.55 6.71 -2.09
N ALA A 34 -4.71 7.13 -2.57
CA ALA A 34 -5.04 7.25 -3.97
C ALA A 34 -4.90 8.71 -4.37
N VAL A 35 -3.76 9.08 -4.94
CA VAL A 35 -3.48 10.44 -5.38
C VAL A 35 -3.83 10.56 -6.85
N ARG A 36 -4.76 11.45 -7.17
CA ARG A 36 -5.12 11.75 -8.55
C ARG A 36 -4.36 12.96 -9.06
N TRP A 37 -3.89 12.86 -10.28
CA TRP A 37 -3.22 13.92 -11.01
C TRP A 37 -3.97 14.27 -12.29
N ARG A 38 -3.51 15.30 -12.99
CA ARG A 38 -4.07 15.76 -14.26
C ARG A 38 -4.34 14.61 -15.23
N GLY A 39 -5.50 14.58 -15.87
CA GLY A 39 -5.89 13.53 -16.79
C GLY A 39 -6.31 12.21 -16.12
N GLY A 40 -6.59 12.24 -14.80
CA GLY A 40 -7.03 11.06 -14.04
C GLY A 40 -5.93 10.06 -13.71
N ARG A 41 -4.66 10.43 -13.84
CA ARG A 41 -3.53 9.57 -13.48
C ARG A 41 -3.50 9.31 -11.99
N LEU A 42 -3.07 8.09 -11.61
CA LEU A 42 -2.89 7.68 -10.23
C LEU A 42 -1.39 7.55 -9.91
N LEU A 43 -1.02 7.97 -8.71
CA LEU A 43 0.31 7.71 -8.18
C LEU A 43 0.40 6.27 -7.72
N LEU A 44 1.30 5.50 -8.31
CA LEU A 44 1.60 4.13 -7.92
C LEU A 44 3.09 3.97 -7.65
N VAL A 45 3.41 3.02 -6.81
CA VAL A 45 4.80 2.62 -6.50
C VAL A 45 5.00 1.18 -6.91
N ARG A 46 6.21 0.86 -7.36
CA ARG A 46 6.62 -0.50 -7.69
C ARG A 46 7.45 -1.08 -6.57
N ARG A 47 7.04 -2.22 -6.05
CA ARG A 47 7.78 -2.86 -4.96
C ARG A 47 9.05 -3.53 -5.46
N VAL A 48 10.12 -3.39 -4.68
CA VAL A 48 11.42 -4.03 -4.98
C VAL A 48 11.30 -5.54 -4.97
N GLU A 49 10.60 -6.13 -3.97
CA GLU A 49 10.55 -7.57 -3.76
C GLU A 49 9.80 -8.32 -4.86
N SER A 50 8.64 -7.80 -5.26
CA SER A 50 7.74 -8.48 -6.19
C SER A 50 7.79 -7.94 -7.61
N GLY A 51 8.27 -6.71 -7.78
CA GLY A 51 8.14 -5.98 -9.04
C GLY A 51 6.70 -5.57 -9.37
N ALA A 52 5.75 -5.79 -8.46
CA ALA A 52 4.35 -5.42 -8.62
C ALA A 52 4.08 -4.00 -8.12
N TRP A 53 2.99 -3.42 -8.62
CA TRP A 53 2.59 -2.05 -8.33
C TRP A 53 1.48 -2.00 -7.28
N GLU A 54 1.50 -0.97 -6.47
CA GLU A 54 0.48 -0.70 -5.46
C GLU A 54 0.35 0.81 -5.20
N PHE A 55 -0.66 1.18 -4.39
CA PHE A 55 -0.73 2.53 -3.86
C PHE A 55 0.40 2.77 -2.86
N PRO A 56 0.95 3.99 -2.80
CA PRO A 56 1.89 4.33 -1.76
C PRO A 56 1.21 4.31 -0.39
N GLY A 57 1.93 3.81 0.60
CA GLY A 57 1.41 3.66 1.95
C GLY A 57 2.28 2.75 2.80
N GLY A 58 1.79 2.40 3.96
CA GLY A 58 2.48 1.53 4.89
C GLY A 58 1.83 1.48 6.26
N ARG A 59 2.51 0.84 7.19
CA ARG A 59 2.03 0.63 8.55
C ARG A 59 1.85 1.95 9.30
N VAL A 60 0.77 2.01 10.09
CA VAL A 60 0.59 3.05 11.11
C VAL A 60 1.48 2.70 12.29
N VAL A 61 2.30 3.64 12.74
CA VAL A 61 3.16 3.45 13.91
C VAL A 61 2.56 4.09 15.16
N VAL A 62 2.99 3.63 16.33
CA VAL A 62 2.52 4.17 17.61
C VAL A 62 2.75 5.69 17.66
N GLY A 63 1.73 6.43 18.05
CA GLY A 63 1.79 7.88 18.18
C GLY A 63 1.34 8.67 16.96
N GLU A 64 1.01 8.00 15.84
CA GLU A 64 0.47 8.69 14.67
C GLU A 64 -0.96 8.25 14.32
N SER A 65 -1.71 9.14 13.69
CA SER A 65 -3.00 8.80 13.08
C SER A 65 -2.82 8.08 11.74
N ALA A 66 -3.89 7.49 11.22
CA ALA A 66 -3.87 6.89 9.88
C ALA A 66 -3.54 7.92 8.79
N GLU A 67 -4.06 9.15 8.90
CA GLU A 67 -3.74 10.23 7.96
C GLU A 67 -2.26 10.61 8.00
N GLU A 68 -1.70 10.75 9.19
CA GLU A 68 -0.28 11.06 9.37
C GLU A 68 0.61 9.96 8.79
N ALA A 69 0.25 8.70 9.01
CA ALA A 69 0.95 7.55 8.42
C ALA A 69 0.88 7.57 6.89
N ALA A 70 -0.29 7.85 6.33
CA ALA A 70 -0.49 7.93 4.89
C ALA A 70 0.40 9.00 4.25
N VAL A 71 0.45 10.19 4.84
CA VAL A 71 1.30 11.31 4.38
C VAL A 71 2.78 10.96 4.47
N ARG A 72 3.21 10.45 5.61
CA ARG A 72 4.60 10.05 5.86
C ARG A 72 5.07 8.96 4.90
N CYS A 73 4.28 7.90 4.76
CA CYS A 73 4.64 6.77 3.91
C CYS A 73 4.67 7.16 2.42
N THR A 74 3.77 8.03 1.98
CA THR A 74 3.77 8.50 0.59
C THR A 74 5.00 9.35 0.29
N ALA A 75 5.38 10.24 1.18
CA ALA A 75 6.61 11.02 1.02
C ALA A 75 7.85 10.12 0.96
N ARG A 76 7.92 9.11 1.81
CA ARG A 76 9.04 8.16 1.85
C ARG A 76 9.09 7.25 0.62
N ALA A 77 7.98 6.59 0.31
CA ALA A 77 7.95 5.53 -0.72
C ALA A 77 7.87 6.09 -2.15
N ALA A 78 7.25 7.24 -2.33
CA ALA A 78 6.98 7.82 -3.64
C ALA A 78 7.61 9.20 -3.88
N GLY A 79 8.16 9.85 -2.87
CA GLY A 79 8.76 11.17 -2.99
C GLY A 79 7.76 12.31 -3.19
N VAL A 80 6.48 12.07 -2.97
CA VAL A 80 5.39 13.02 -3.19
C VAL A 80 4.77 13.46 -1.86
N LYS A 81 4.62 14.77 -1.68
CA LYS A 81 3.89 15.36 -0.56
C LYS A 81 2.42 15.47 -0.92
N VAL A 82 1.56 15.01 -0.04
CA VAL A 82 0.13 14.95 -0.27
C VAL A 82 -0.68 15.62 0.84
N LEU A 83 -1.86 16.10 0.47
CA LEU A 83 -2.91 16.54 1.36
C LEU A 83 -4.07 15.56 1.26
N ILE A 84 -4.49 14.98 2.37
CA ILE A 84 -5.63 14.07 2.43
C ILE A 84 -6.92 14.86 2.18
N THR A 85 -7.77 14.36 1.28
CA THR A 85 -9.01 15.01 0.89
C THR A 85 -10.26 14.22 1.24
N GLY A 86 -10.13 12.94 1.54
CA GLY A 86 -11.27 12.09 1.90
C GLY A 86 -10.86 10.65 2.11
N LEU A 87 -11.83 9.81 2.39
CA LEU A 87 -11.67 8.37 2.58
C LEU A 87 -12.24 7.62 1.38
N VAL A 88 -11.43 6.79 0.73
CA VAL A 88 -11.92 5.82 -0.27
C VAL A 88 -12.66 4.70 0.45
N GLY A 89 -12.06 4.14 1.48
CA GLY A 89 -12.67 3.07 2.26
C GLY A 89 -11.72 2.39 3.24
N LEU A 90 -12.32 1.45 3.97
CA LEU A 90 -11.61 0.50 4.81
C LEU A 90 -11.62 -0.86 4.10
N PHE A 91 -10.46 -1.46 3.99
CA PHE A 91 -10.24 -2.75 3.34
C PHE A 91 -9.72 -3.71 4.40
N THR A 92 -10.62 -4.55 4.91
CA THR A 92 -10.38 -5.33 6.12
C THR A 92 -10.63 -6.81 5.92
N ASP A 93 -10.64 -7.28 4.66
CA ASP A 93 -10.84 -8.69 4.34
C ASP A 93 -9.77 -9.54 5.05
N PRO A 94 -10.16 -10.50 5.92
CA PRO A 94 -9.20 -11.34 6.64
C PRO A 94 -8.39 -12.26 5.72
N ALA A 95 -8.80 -12.44 4.47
CA ALA A 95 -8.03 -13.20 3.48
C ALA A 95 -6.89 -12.38 2.86
N HIS A 96 -6.75 -11.10 3.22
CA HIS A 96 -5.59 -10.29 2.86
C HIS A 96 -4.52 -10.43 3.94
N VAL A 97 -3.51 -11.23 3.64
CA VAL A 97 -2.44 -11.60 4.56
C VAL A 97 -1.10 -11.13 4.02
N VAL A 98 -0.27 -10.57 4.88
CA VAL A 98 1.08 -10.14 4.53
C VAL A 98 2.09 -10.79 5.47
N ARG A 99 3.05 -11.50 4.91
CA ARG A 99 4.23 -11.92 5.65
C ARG A 99 5.29 -10.84 5.53
N SER A 100 5.69 -10.26 6.63
CA SER A 100 6.72 -9.23 6.66
C SER A 100 8.14 -9.82 6.56
N GLU A 101 9.13 -8.96 6.38
CA GLU A 101 10.54 -9.36 6.25
C GLU A 101 11.09 -10.07 7.50
N ASP A 102 10.53 -9.77 8.66
CA ASP A 102 10.89 -10.46 9.92
C ASP A 102 10.18 -11.80 10.11
N GLY A 103 9.31 -12.18 9.18
CA GLY A 103 8.56 -13.43 9.18
C GLY A 103 7.23 -13.36 9.93
N GLU A 104 6.85 -12.21 10.51
CA GLU A 104 5.52 -12.03 11.11
C GLU A 104 4.43 -12.12 10.05
N VAL A 105 3.38 -12.87 10.33
CA VAL A 105 2.24 -13.04 9.43
C VAL A 105 1.09 -12.17 9.93
N GLN A 106 0.69 -11.21 9.11
CA GLN A 106 -0.22 -10.13 9.45
C GLN A 106 -1.50 -10.21 8.64
N GLN A 107 -2.63 -10.04 9.31
CA GLN A 107 -3.89 -9.73 8.64
C GLN A 107 -3.90 -8.22 8.37
N GLN A 108 -4.06 -7.85 7.11
CA GLN A 108 -4.06 -6.45 6.70
C GLN A 108 -5.36 -5.76 7.09
N PHE A 109 -5.26 -4.65 7.80
CA PHE A 109 -6.35 -3.74 8.07
C PHE A 109 -5.97 -2.38 7.46
N ALA A 110 -6.52 -2.06 6.30
CA ALA A 110 -6.09 -0.91 5.53
C ALA A 110 -7.15 0.19 5.44
N ALA A 111 -6.71 1.43 5.66
CA ALA A 111 -7.44 2.61 5.24
C ALA A 111 -6.83 3.14 3.95
N LEU A 112 -7.65 3.39 2.93
CA LEU A 112 -7.24 4.02 1.68
C LEU A 112 -7.87 5.41 1.61
N PHE A 113 -7.03 6.44 1.51
CA PHE A 113 -7.47 7.82 1.45
C PHE A 113 -7.41 8.38 0.03
N HIS A 114 -8.33 9.28 -0.29
CA HIS A 114 -8.14 10.21 -1.39
C HIS A 114 -7.17 11.31 -0.96
N ALA A 115 -6.29 11.70 -1.85
CA ALA A 115 -5.34 12.78 -1.63
C ALA A 115 -5.03 13.53 -2.91
N ARG A 116 -4.50 14.74 -2.76
CA ARG A 116 -3.92 15.51 -3.87
C ARG A 116 -2.45 15.79 -3.60
N ALA A 117 -1.65 15.84 -4.65
CA ALA A 117 -0.26 16.19 -4.55
C ALA A 117 -0.11 17.69 -4.31
N VAL A 118 0.76 18.05 -3.36
CA VAL A 118 1.10 19.45 -3.03
C VAL A 118 2.58 19.75 -3.19
N GLY A 119 3.40 18.77 -3.54
CA GLY A 119 4.83 18.95 -3.79
C GLY A 119 5.56 17.64 -4.08
N GLY A 120 6.81 17.74 -4.49
CA GLY A 120 7.66 16.61 -4.81
C GLY A 120 7.50 16.08 -6.21
N GLU A 121 8.42 15.20 -6.59
CA GLU A 121 8.42 14.48 -7.86
C GLU A 121 8.45 12.98 -7.58
N PRO A 122 7.64 12.17 -8.29
CA PRO A 122 7.62 10.72 -8.05
C PRO A 122 8.97 10.06 -8.25
N HIS A 123 9.43 9.33 -7.24
CA HIS A 123 10.61 8.47 -7.30
C HIS A 123 10.52 7.38 -6.23
N GLY A 124 11.10 6.21 -6.49
CA GLY A 124 11.24 5.16 -5.49
C GLY A 124 12.32 5.51 -4.46
N ASP A 125 12.24 4.88 -3.29
CA ASP A 125 13.23 5.06 -2.20
C ASP A 125 14.43 4.11 -2.32
N ALA A 126 14.43 3.23 -3.30
CA ALA A 126 15.42 2.19 -3.57
C ALA A 126 15.53 1.09 -2.49
N ARG A 127 14.72 1.14 -1.45
CA ARG A 127 14.65 0.12 -0.38
C ARG A 127 13.40 -0.73 -0.49
N GLU A 128 12.23 -0.12 -0.38
CA GLU A 128 10.93 -0.78 -0.49
C GLU A 128 10.35 -0.63 -1.89
N THR A 129 10.62 0.50 -2.54
CA THR A 129 10.11 0.83 -3.87
C THR A 129 11.23 1.12 -4.85
N SER A 130 11.16 0.53 -6.04
CA SER A 130 12.12 0.77 -7.14
C SER A 130 11.71 1.95 -8.01
N GLU A 131 10.41 2.20 -8.11
CA GLU A 131 9.82 3.26 -8.93
C GLU A 131 8.62 3.86 -8.25
N ALA A 132 8.33 5.11 -8.59
CA ALA A 132 7.04 5.74 -8.36
C ALA A 132 6.67 6.53 -9.63
N ALA A 133 5.41 6.48 -10.04
CA ALA A 133 4.99 7.10 -11.30
C ALA A 133 3.52 7.50 -11.26
N TRP A 134 3.20 8.51 -12.07
CA TRP A 134 1.85 8.86 -12.44
C TRP A 134 1.38 7.95 -13.57
N VAL A 135 0.47 7.03 -13.28
CA VAL A 135 0.02 6.01 -14.22
C VAL A 135 -1.36 6.38 -14.76
N ALA A 136 -1.49 6.43 -16.08
CA ALA A 136 -2.79 6.65 -16.72
C ALA A 136 -3.72 5.45 -16.45
N VAL A 137 -5.02 5.71 -16.25
CA VAL A 137 -6.01 4.66 -16.00
C VAL A 137 -6.02 3.60 -17.10
N ALA A 138 -5.84 4.03 -18.36
CA ALA A 138 -5.77 3.12 -19.51
C ALA A 138 -4.59 2.12 -19.43
N ASP A 139 -3.51 2.47 -18.73
CA ASP A 139 -2.30 1.66 -18.64
C ASP A 139 -2.31 0.70 -17.44
N LEU A 140 -3.28 0.82 -16.54
CA LEU A 140 -3.35 0.00 -15.32
C LEU A 140 -3.49 -1.49 -15.61
N ARG A 141 -4.21 -1.87 -16.67
CA ARG A 141 -4.44 -3.28 -17.03
C ARG A 141 -3.18 -4.02 -17.43
N GLY A 142 -2.17 -3.31 -17.92
CA GLY A 142 -0.89 -3.89 -18.35
C GLY A 142 0.13 -4.07 -17.22
N LEU A 143 -0.17 -3.61 -16.02
CA LEU A 143 0.77 -3.63 -14.91
C LEU A 143 0.51 -4.81 -13.98
N PRO A 144 1.56 -5.52 -13.54
CA PRO A 144 1.44 -6.48 -12.46
C PRO A 144 1.13 -5.70 -11.18
N MET A 145 0.05 -6.11 -10.48
CA MET A 145 -0.40 -5.47 -9.24
C MET A 145 -0.16 -6.37 -8.05
N GLU A 146 0.15 -5.77 -6.91
CA GLU A 146 0.11 -6.47 -5.63
C GLU A 146 -1.31 -7.02 -5.38
N PRO A 147 -1.44 -8.14 -4.66
CA PRO A 147 -2.74 -8.71 -4.33
C PRO A 147 -3.69 -7.68 -3.70
N ALA A 148 -4.96 -7.74 -4.05
CA ALA A 148 -6.04 -6.84 -3.64
C ALA A 148 -6.02 -5.43 -4.26
N VAL A 149 -4.92 -4.96 -4.82
CA VAL A 149 -4.82 -3.57 -5.32
C VAL A 149 -5.79 -3.30 -6.47
N SER A 150 -6.06 -4.26 -7.34
CA SER A 150 -7.02 -4.09 -8.44
C SER A 150 -8.43 -3.73 -7.93
N SER A 151 -8.89 -4.36 -6.85
CA SER A 151 -10.18 -4.02 -6.24
C SER A 151 -10.15 -2.64 -5.57
N TRP A 152 -9.04 -2.27 -4.97
CA TRP A 152 -8.87 -0.96 -4.36
C TRP A 152 -8.87 0.16 -5.41
N ILE A 153 -8.28 -0.08 -6.57
CA ILE A 153 -8.31 0.86 -7.69
C ILE A 153 -9.75 1.08 -8.18
N THR A 154 -10.53 0.02 -8.30
CA THR A 154 -11.94 0.11 -8.67
C THR A 154 -12.71 1.04 -7.73
N GLU A 155 -12.52 0.87 -6.42
CA GLU A 155 -13.15 1.73 -5.41
C GLU A 155 -12.62 3.17 -5.46
N ALA A 156 -11.31 3.35 -5.64
CA ALA A 156 -10.71 4.69 -5.73
C ALA A 156 -11.20 5.48 -6.94
N LEU A 157 -11.56 4.80 -8.03
CA LEU A 157 -12.07 5.41 -9.26
C LEU A 157 -13.61 5.50 -9.28
N SER A 158 -14.29 4.93 -8.29
CA SER A 158 -15.74 4.97 -8.16
C SER A 158 -16.24 6.40 -7.94
N PHE A 159 -17.44 6.69 -8.48
CA PHE A 159 -18.16 7.94 -8.22
C PHE A 159 -19.12 7.81 -7.02
N ASP A 160 -19.11 6.69 -6.32
CA ASP A 160 -19.92 6.52 -5.11
C ASP A 160 -19.41 7.48 -4.02
N PRO A 161 -20.27 8.35 -3.45
CA PRO A 161 -19.86 9.26 -2.39
C PRO A 161 -19.62 8.56 -1.05
N LEU A 162 -20.09 7.31 -0.91
CA LEU A 162 -19.93 6.56 0.34
C LEU A 162 -18.61 5.79 0.33
N PRO A 163 -17.88 5.78 1.46
CA PRO A 163 -16.68 4.97 1.58
C PRO A 163 -16.99 3.47 1.47
N HIS A 164 -16.09 2.73 0.86
CA HIS A 164 -16.12 1.27 0.86
C HIS A 164 -15.88 0.73 2.27
N LEU A 165 -16.66 -0.27 2.67
CA LEU A 165 -16.48 -1.00 3.92
C LEU A 165 -16.44 -2.50 3.64
N GLY A 166 -15.30 -3.16 3.95
CA GLY A 166 -15.22 -4.61 3.74
C GLY A 166 -13.85 -5.17 3.40
#